data_ae860789fb9dcae9bd2fab96d3f9b9bc
#
_entry.id   ae860789fb9dcae9bd2fab96d3f9b9bc
#
_cell.length_a   1.000
_cell.length_b   1.000
_cell.length_c   1.000
_cell.angle_alpha   90.00
_cell.angle_beta   90.00
_cell.angle_gamma   90.00
#
_symmetry.space_group_name_H-M   'P 1'
#
loop_
_entity.id
_entity.type
_entity.pdbx_description
1 polymer ?
#
loop_
_entity_poly.entity_id
_entity_poly.type
_entity_poly.pdbx_seq_one_letter_code
_entity_poly.pdbx_strand_id
1 'polypeptide(L)'
;GQINTIVDKALASSLVQGSISSINYSNRLIGFVQGIFIGSVTTVVYPFFSQLCAKENYRELNQYISGSINIFTMIMIPITIITLIYSKEIVSIVFERGEFSKESVNLTAYALKFLSLGLLPFAVRQVFNRAFYALQDTRTPMINGAIAVVINIIADILLVKHLEVGGLTLKVDGCI
;
A
#
# COMPACT_ATOMS: atom_id res chain seq x y z
N GLY A 1 1.57 -3.34 -11.80
CA GLY A 1 2.01 -4.39 -11.59
C GLY A 1 3.39 -5.02 -11.39
N GLN A 2 3.69 -6.06 -12.16
CA GLN A 2 4.91 -6.86 -11.95
C GLN A 2 6.20 -6.09 -12.29
N ILE A 3 6.15 -5.16 -13.22
CA ILE A 3 7.30 -4.33 -13.59
C ILE A 3 7.76 -3.48 -12.41
N ASN A 4 6.83 -2.88 -11.67
CA ASN A 4 7.15 -2.08 -10.49
C ASN A 4 7.88 -2.91 -9.41
N THR A 5 7.39 -4.12 -9.13
CA THR A 5 8.04 -5.01 -8.15
C THR A 5 9.43 -5.49 -8.57
N ILE A 6 9.72 -5.55 -9.88
CA ILE A 6 11.06 -5.88 -10.38
C ILE A 6 11.99 -4.69 -10.17
N VAL A 7 11.55 -3.48 -10.50
CA VAL A 7 12.32 -2.24 -10.29
C VAL A 7 12.58 -2.02 -8.81
N ASP A 8 11.55 -2.15 -7.96
CA ASP A 8 11.68 -2.02 -6.49
C ASP A 8 12.70 -3.02 -5.92
N LYS A 9 12.68 -4.28 -6.40
CA LYS A 9 13.64 -5.30 -5.97
C LYS A 9 15.05 -5.03 -6.49
N ALA A 10 15.19 -4.54 -7.71
CA ALA A 10 16.51 -4.19 -8.28
C ALA A 10 17.13 -3.02 -7.52
N LEU A 11 16.36 -1.99 -7.17
CA LEU A 11 16.81 -0.86 -6.36
C LEU A 11 17.09 -1.29 -4.90
N ALA A 12 16.25 -2.15 -4.32
CA ALA A 12 16.44 -2.65 -2.97
C ALA A 12 17.63 -3.61 -2.83
N SER A 13 18.13 -4.20 -3.93
CA SER A 13 19.32 -5.06 -3.92
C SER A 13 20.62 -4.28 -3.62
N SER A 14 20.63 -2.97 -3.79
CA SER A 14 21.74 -2.08 -3.42
C SER A 14 21.70 -1.63 -1.94
N LEU A 15 20.61 -1.93 -1.22
CA LEU A 15 20.43 -1.59 0.18
C LEU A 15 20.99 -2.67 1.12
N VAL A 16 21.00 -2.38 2.42
CA VAL A 16 21.49 -3.26 3.49
C VAL A 16 20.90 -4.68 3.37
N GLN A 17 21.73 -5.71 3.58
CA GLN A 17 21.30 -7.11 3.57
C GLN A 17 20.10 -7.31 4.52
N GLY A 18 19.02 -7.93 3.98
CA GLY A 18 17.77 -8.13 4.73
C GLY A 18 16.65 -7.13 4.43
N SER A 19 16.94 -5.97 3.81
CA SER A 19 15.91 -4.95 3.51
C SER A 19 14.81 -5.48 2.58
N ILE A 20 15.16 -6.26 1.55
CA ILE A 20 14.20 -6.86 0.62
C ILE A 20 13.26 -7.82 1.35
N SER A 21 13.81 -8.66 2.23
CA SER A 21 13.02 -9.60 3.02
C SER A 21 12.07 -8.86 3.95
N SER A 22 12.55 -7.81 4.61
CA SER A 22 11.76 -6.97 5.54
C SER A 22 10.58 -6.29 4.81
N ILE A 23 10.79 -5.75 3.61
CA ILE A 23 9.73 -5.18 2.79
C ILE A 23 8.71 -6.26 2.39
N ASN A 24 9.16 -7.45 2.01
CA ASN A 24 8.27 -8.56 1.66
C ASN A 24 7.40 -9.01 2.84
N TYR A 25 7.96 -9.11 4.05
CA TYR A 25 7.19 -9.43 5.26
C TYR A 25 6.18 -8.35 5.60
N SER A 26 6.57 -7.08 5.51
CA SER A 26 5.65 -5.94 5.71
C SER A 26 4.52 -5.94 4.68
N ASN A 27 4.82 -6.19 3.40
CA ASN A 27 3.81 -6.30 2.35
C ASN A 27 2.82 -7.44 2.59
N ARG A 28 3.24 -8.56 3.20
CA ARG A 28 2.33 -9.66 3.59
C ARG A 28 1.33 -9.21 4.65
N LEU A 29 1.79 -8.46 5.67
CA LEU A 29 0.90 -7.92 6.70
C LEU A 29 -0.10 -6.92 6.14
N ILE A 30 0.39 -5.98 5.33
CA ILE A 30 -0.48 -5.01 4.64
C ILE A 30 -1.45 -5.71 3.70
N GLY A 31 -1.00 -6.71 2.93
CA GLY A 31 -1.84 -7.50 2.04
C GLY A 31 -2.95 -8.26 2.78
N PHE A 32 -2.66 -8.74 3.99
CA PHE A 32 -3.66 -9.37 4.85
C PHE A 32 -4.76 -8.38 5.27
N VAL A 33 -4.38 -7.20 5.73
CA VAL A 33 -5.33 -6.12 6.06
C VAL A 33 -6.16 -5.73 4.84
N GLN A 34 -5.51 -5.53 3.69
CA GLN A 34 -6.20 -5.20 2.44
C GLN A 34 -7.17 -6.30 2.02
N GLY A 35 -6.78 -7.57 2.11
CA GLY A 35 -7.62 -8.71 1.74
C GLY A 35 -8.88 -8.81 2.59
N ILE A 36 -8.74 -8.67 3.90
CA ILE A 36 -9.89 -8.79 4.82
C ILE A 36 -10.82 -7.59 4.70
N PHE A 37 -10.31 -6.38 4.88
CA PHE A 37 -11.17 -5.20 5.00
C PHE A 37 -11.56 -4.64 3.63
N ILE A 38 -10.60 -4.43 2.75
CA ILE A 38 -10.87 -3.78 1.46
C ILE A 38 -11.50 -4.77 0.49
N GLY A 39 -11.00 -6.01 0.44
CA GLY A 39 -11.53 -7.05 -0.42
C GLY A 39 -12.99 -7.38 -0.12
N SER A 40 -13.33 -7.59 1.15
CA SER A 40 -14.68 -7.92 1.59
C SER A 40 -15.68 -6.83 1.24
N VAL A 41 -15.38 -5.57 1.60
CA VAL A 41 -16.28 -4.44 1.33
C VAL A 41 -16.44 -4.18 -0.17
N THR A 42 -15.36 -4.24 -0.95
CA THR A 42 -15.44 -4.03 -2.40
C THR A 42 -16.25 -5.11 -3.10
N THR A 43 -16.24 -6.34 -2.60
CA THR A 43 -17.06 -7.44 -3.14
C THR A 43 -18.54 -7.19 -2.93
N VAL A 44 -18.92 -6.64 -1.78
CA VAL A 44 -20.31 -6.31 -1.47
C VAL A 44 -20.79 -5.08 -2.25
N VAL A 45 -19.95 -4.05 -2.33
CA VAL A 45 -20.31 -2.75 -2.92
C VAL A 45 -20.46 -2.80 -4.44
N TYR A 46 -19.68 -3.62 -5.13
CA TYR A 46 -19.67 -3.70 -6.58
C TYR A 46 -21.03 -4.06 -7.23
N PRO A 47 -21.80 -5.06 -6.75
CA PRO A 47 -23.13 -5.36 -7.29
C PRO A 47 -24.11 -4.19 -7.17
N PHE A 48 -24.06 -3.43 -6.08
CA PHE A 48 -24.89 -2.22 -5.90
C PHE A 48 -24.54 -1.13 -6.93
N PHE A 49 -23.26 -0.89 -7.15
CA PHE A 49 -22.83 0.04 -8.18
C PHE A 49 -23.33 -0.36 -9.57
N SER A 50 -23.20 -1.65 -9.92
CA SER A 50 -23.66 -2.17 -11.21
C SER A 50 -25.17 -2.04 -11.39
N GLN A 51 -25.96 -2.28 -10.34
CA GLN A 51 -27.42 -2.12 -10.39
C GLN A 51 -27.83 -0.66 -10.58
N LEU A 52 -27.16 0.26 -9.90
CA LEU A 52 -27.46 1.70 -10.01
C LEU A 52 -27.04 2.25 -11.39
N CYS A 53 -25.93 1.79 -11.94
CA CYS A 53 -25.53 2.10 -13.31
C CYS A 53 -26.54 1.60 -14.33
N ALA A 54 -27.05 0.36 -14.17
CA ALA A 54 -28.07 -0.20 -15.07
C ALA A 54 -29.41 0.57 -15.02
N LYS A 55 -29.70 1.22 -13.89
CA LYS A 55 -30.90 2.07 -13.72
C LYS A 55 -30.64 3.55 -14.08
N GLU A 56 -29.44 3.89 -14.57
CA GLU A 56 -29.02 5.26 -14.86
C GLU A 56 -29.16 6.26 -13.68
N ASN A 57 -29.20 5.72 -12.45
CA ASN A 57 -29.37 6.54 -11.24
C ASN A 57 -28.03 7.03 -10.71
N TYR A 58 -27.38 7.93 -11.44
CA TYR A 58 -26.05 8.47 -11.11
C TYR A 58 -26.03 9.30 -9.81
N ARG A 59 -27.17 9.88 -9.41
CA ARG A 59 -27.25 10.64 -8.16
C ARG A 59 -27.07 9.69 -6.94
N GLU A 60 -27.78 8.60 -6.96
CA GLU A 60 -27.69 7.59 -5.90
C GLU A 60 -26.33 6.88 -5.95
N LEU A 61 -25.80 6.58 -7.14
CA LEU A 61 -24.46 6.04 -7.31
C LEU A 61 -23.40 6.89 -6.60
N ASN A 62 -23.41 8.22 -6.79
CA ASN A 62 -22.49 9.12 -6.12
C ASN A 62 -22.61 9.10 -4.59
N GLN A 63 -23.84 8.97 -4.07
CA GLN A 63 -24.07 8.84 -2.64
C GLN A 63 -23.46 7.53 -2.10
N TYR A 64 -23.63 6.42 -2.80
CA TYR A 64 -23.04 5.13 -2.43
C TYR A 64 -21.50 5.14 -2.53
N ILE A 65 -20.93 5.79 -3.55
CA ILE A 65 -19.48 5.98 -3.65
C ILE A 65 -18.96 6.76 -2.45
N SER A 66 -19.56 7.91 -2.15
CA SER A 66 -19.18 8.75 -0.99
C SER A 66 -19.36 8.03 0.33
N GLY A 67 -20.46 7.29 0.50
CA GLY A 67 -20.70 6.45 1.67
C GLY A 67 -19.64 5.36 1.83
N SER A 68 -19.26 4.69 0.76
CA SER A 68 -18.20 3.69 0.76
C SER A 68 -16.84 4.28 1.16
N ILE A 69 -16.49 5.45 0.64
CA ILE A 69 -15.25 6.15 1.00
C ILE A 69 -15.27 6.50 2.50
N ASN A 70 -16.39 7.00 3.02
CA ASN A 70 -16.51 7.32 4.45
C ASN A 70 -16.33 6.08 5.33
N ILE A 71 -16.94 4.95 4.96
CA ILE A 71 -16.79 3.69 5.69
C ILE A 71 -15.32 3.25 5.68
N PHE A 72 -14.64 3.27 4.52
CA PHE A 72 -13.24 2.93 4.46
C PHE A 72 -12.37 3.88 5.27
N THR A 73 -12.64 5.17 5.22
CA THR A 73 -11.90 6.16 6.00
C THR A 73 -12.05 5.88 7.50
N MET A 74 -13.27 5.61 7.95
CA MET A 74 -13.56 5.30 9.34
C MET A 74 -12.87 4.01 9.83
N ILE A 75 -12.70 3.02 8.97
CA ILE A 75 -12.04 1.76 9.31
C ILE A 75 -10.51 1.87 9.15
N MET A 76 -10.02 2.49 8.07
CA MET A 76 -8.59 2.50 7.76
C MET A 76 -7.79 3.47 8.64
N ILE A 77 -8.38 4.58 9.09
CA ILE A 77 -7.69 5.52 9.98
C ILE A 77 -7.26 4.83 11.29
N PRO A 78 -8.16 4.21 12.08
CA PRO A 78 -7.74 3.52 13.31
C PRO A 78 -6.76 2.38 13.03
N ILE A 79 -6.94 1.60 11.96
CA ILE A 79 -5.99 0.54 11.59
C ILE A 79 -4.61 1.11 11.30
N THR A 80 -4.53 2.20 10.55
CA THR A 80 -3.26 2.89 10.26
C THR A 80 -2.61 3.39 11.54
N ILE A 81 -3.35 4.04 12.43
CA ILE A 81 -2.84 4.55 13.71
C ILE A 81 -2.31 3.40 14.57
N ILE A 82 -3.07 2.32 14.72
CA ILE A 82 -2.65 1.14 15.48
C ILE A 82 -1.37 0.54 14.88
N THR A 83 -1.31 0.42 13.55
CA THR A 83 -0.13 -0.12 12.87
C THR A 83 1.08 0.80 13.04
N LEU A 84 0.92 2.12 13.01
CA LEU A 84 2.00 3.08 13.23
C LEU A 84 2.57 2.98 14.65
N ILE A 85 1.70 2.85 15.66
CA ILE A 85 2.11 2.80 17.07
C ILE A 85 2.72 1.43 17.40
N TYR A 86 2.03 0.36 17.05
CA TYR A 86 2.34 -1.02 17.45
C TYR A 86 3.04 -1.84 16.36
N SER A 87 3.68 -1.20 15.37
CA SER A 87 4.32 -1.91 14.24
C SER A 87 5.35 -2.94 14.70
N LYS A 88 6.13 -2.64 15.73
CA LYS A 88 7.18 -3.53 16.25
C LYS A 88 6.56 -4.74 16.94
N GLU A 89 5.58 -4.52 17.78
CA GLU A 89 4.84 -5.55 18.49
C GLU A 89 4.11 -6.48 17.54
N ILE A 90 3.45 -5.91 16.51
CA ILE A 90 2.75 -6.67 15.46
C ILE A 90 3.74 -7.59 14.73
N VAL A 91 4.88 -7.06 14.30
CA VAL A 91 5.90 -7.83 13.58
C VAL A 91 6.50 -8.89 14.49
N SER A 92 6.80 -8.56 15.76
CA SER A 92 7.34 -9.48 16.74
C SER A 92 6.38 -10.66 16.98
N ILE A 93 5.11 -10.38 17.27
CA ILE A 93 4.11 -11.44 17.52
C ILE A 93 3.96 -12.38 16.32
N VAL A 94 4.00 -11.85 15.09
CA VAL A 94 3.73 -12.64 13.89
C VAL A 94 4.96 -13.38 13.38
N PHE A 95 6.15 -12.76 13.43
CA PHE A 95 7.35 -13.25 12.76
C PHE A 95 8.52 -13.58 13.67
N GLU A 96 8.57 -13.09 14.92
CA GLU A 96 9.70 -13.34 15.83
C GLU A 96 9.70 -14.80 16.31
N ARG A 97 10.11 -15.73 15.41
CA ARG A 97 10.25 -17.18 15.69
C ARG A 97 11.48 -17.71 14.95
N GLY A 98 12.22 -18.59 15.60
CA GLY A 98 13.41 -19.23 15.03
C GLY A 98 14.53 -18.23 14.73
N GLU A 99 14.98 -18.18 13.49
CA GLU A 99 16.11 -17.32 13.06
C GLU A 99 15.74 -15.85 12.76
N PHE A 100 14.47 -15.43 12.98
CA PHE A 100 14.08 -14.05 12.74
C PHE A 100 14.61 -13.13 13.83
N SER A 101 15.74 -12.48 13.55
CA SER A 101 16.48 -11.68 14.53
C SER A 101 15.72 -10.40 14.93
N LYS A 102 16.06 -9.85 16.12
CA LYS A 102 15.52 -8.55 16.58
C LYS A 102 15.82 -7.41 15.62
N GLU A 103 16.92 -7.48 14.88
CA GLU A 103 17.26 -6.51 13.84
C GLU A 103 16.29 -6.61 12.66
N SER A 104 15.96 -7.82 12.21
CA SER A 104 14.94 -8.05 11.18
C SER A 104 13.55 -7.57 11.61
N VAL A 105 13.20 -7.71 12.89
CA VAL A 105 11.97 -7.14 13.47
C VAL A 105 11.95 -5.63 13.32
N ASN A 106 13.04 -4.94 13.69
CA ASN A 106 13.10 -3.48 13.62
C ASN A 106 13.01 -2.97 12.16
N LEU A 107 13.73 -3.59 11.23
CA LEU A 107 13.69 -3.24 9.80
C LEU A 107 12.29 -3.47 9.21
N THR A 108 11.66 -4.61 9.53
CA THR A 108 10.31 -4.94 9.07
C THR A 108 9.28 -3.99 9.68
N ALA A 109 9.38 -3.66 10.96
CA ALA A 109 8.49 -2.72 11.63
C ALA A 109 8.60 -1.31 11.03
N TYR A 110 9.82 -0.88 10.70
CA TYR A 110 10.05 0.40 10.04
C TYR A 110 9.37 0.45 8.66
N ALA A 111 9.58 -0.58 7.84
CA ALA A 111 8.92 -0.70 6.54
C ALA A 111 7.39 -0.74 6.67
N LEU A 112 6.86 -1.47 7.68
CA LEU A 112 5.43 -1.57 7.95
C LEU A 112 4.80 -0.22 8.28
N LYS A 113 5.48 0.65 9.04
CA LYS A 113 5.01 2.01 9.36
C LYS A 113 4.76 2.82 8.09
N PHE A 114 5.73 2.85 7.18
CA PHE A 114 5.57 3.61 5.92
C PHE A 114 4.52 3.03 5.02
N LEU A 115 4.47 1.71 4.88
CA LEU A 115 3.48 1.03 4.06
C LEU A 115 2.05 1.22 4.59
N SER A 116 1.88 1.31 5.91
CA SER A 116 0.56 1.52 6.52
C SER A 116 -0.08 2.85 6.15
N LEU A 117 0.71 3.90 5.90
CA LEU A 117 0.20 5.20 5.40
C LEU A 117 -0.48 5.07 4.04
N GLY A 118 -0.10 4.07 3.25
CA GLY A 118 -0.70 3.76 1.96
C GLY A 118 -2.06 3.04 2.03
N LEU A 119 -2.51 2.57 3.20
CA LEU A 119 -3.75 1.80 3.33
C LEU A 119 -4.99 2.61 2.92
N LEU A 120 -5.11 3.84 3.42
CA LEU A 120 -6.26 4.70 3.10
C LEU A 120 -6.32 5.10 1.61
N PRO A 121 -5.25 5.63 0.99
CA PRO A 121 -5.25 5.90 -0.45
C PRO A 121 -5.55 4.66 -1.29
N PHE A 122 -5.02 3.51 -0.90
CA PHE A 122 -5.29 2.25 -1.58
C PHE A 122 -6.78 1.87 -1.49
N ALA A 123 -7.41 2.00 -0.32
CA ALA A 123 -8.84 1.72 -0.13
C ALA A 123 -9.72 2.64 -1.00
N VAL A 124 -9.46 3.94 -0.99
CA VAL A 124 -10.17 4.92 -1.82
C VAL A 124 -10.04 4.59 -3.30
N ARG A 125 -8.83 4.27 -3.76
CA ARG A 125 -8.58 3.85 -5.13
C ARG A 125 -9.39 2.61 -5.51
N GLN A 126 -9.56 1.65 -4.61
CA GLN A 126 -10.35 0.45 -4.89
C GLN A 126 -11.85 0.75 -5.06
N VAL A 127 -12.40 1.69 -4.30
CA VAL A 127 -13.80 2.15 -4.49
C VAL A 127 -13.97 2.75 -5.88
N PHE A 128 -13.09 3.67 -6.27
CA PHE A 128 -13.15 4.28 -7.61
C PHE A 128 -12.99 3.26 -8.73
N ASN A 129 -12.06 2.32 -8.61
CA ASN A 129 -11.90 1.26 -9.60
C ASN A 129 -13.19 0.46 -9.78
N ARG A 130 -13.89 0.12 -8.68
CA ARG A 130 -15.18 -0.59 -8.75
C ARG A 130 -16.28 0.27 -9.37
N ALA A 131 -16.31 1.57 -9.09
CA ALA A 131 -17.25 2.48 -9.72
C ALA A 131 -17.04 2.58 -11.25
N PHE A 132 -15.79 2.71 -11.70
CA PHE A 132 -15.46 2.71 -13.13
C PHE A 132 -15.82 1.39 -13.82
N TYR A 133 -15.53 0.25 -13.18
CA TYR A 133 -15.92 -1.06 -13.73
C TYR A 133 -17.44 -1.23 -13.81
N ALA A 134 -18.20 -0.70 -12.84
CA ALA A 134 -19.65 -0.72 -12.89
C ALA A 134 -20.21 0.14 -14.04
N LEU A 135 -19.51 1.23 -14.39
CA LEU A 135 -19.80 2.07 -15.55
C LEU A 135 -19.30 1.47 -16.89
N GLN A 136 -18.74 0.24 -16.86
CA GLN A 136 -18.12 -0.42 -18.01
C GLN A 136 -16.90 0.32 -18.58
N ASP A 137 -16.36 1.29 -17.84
CA ASP A 137 -15.13 1.99 -18.20
C ASP A 137 -13.91 1.28 -17.60
N THR A 138 -13.27 0.45 -18.40
CA THR A 138 -12.03 -0.22 -18.03
C THR A 138 -10.78 0.57 -18.44
N ARG A 139 -10.94 1.57 -19.31
CA ARG A 139 -9.81 2.36 -19.86
C ARG A 139 -9.27 3.35 -18.83
N THR A 140 -10.15 4.05 -18.13
CA THR A 140 -9.75 5.06 -17.13
C THR A 140 -8.91 4.47 -15.99
N PRO A 141 -9.31 3.37 -15.31
CA PRO A 141 -8.46 2.73 -14.30
C PRO A 141 -7.13 2.21 -14.85
N MET A 142 -7.12 1.71 -16.10
CA MET A 142 -5.90 1.22 -16.74
C MET A 142 -4.92 2.36 -17.01
N ILE A 143 -5.38 3.46 -17.57
CA ILE A 143 -4.54 4.65 -17.86
C ILE A 143 -4.01 5.24 -16.56
N ASN A 144 -4.87 5.44 -15.55
CA ASN A 144 -4.46 5.92 -14.23
C ASN A 144 -3.45 5.00 -13.56
N GLY A 145 -3.63 3.69 -13.70
CA GLY A 145 -2.66 2.69 -13.23
C GLY A 145 -1.31 2.78 -13.94
N ALA A 146 -1.30 2.99 -15.26
CA ALA A 146 -0.08 3.18 -16.04
C ALA A 146 0.66 4.47 -15.64
N ILE A 147 -0.07 5.58 -15.52
CA ILE A 147 0.49 6.87 -15.06
C ILE A 147 1.07 6.73 -13.65
N ALA A 148 0.37 6.08 -12.73
CA ALA A 148 0.85 5.84 -11.37
C ALA A 148 2.15 5.03 -11.35
N VAL A 149 2.29 4.01 -12.20
CA VAL A 149 3.53 3.23 -12.33
C VAL A 149 4.68 4.11 -12.84
N VAL A 150 4.45 4.94 -13.86
CA VAL A 150 5.48 5.85 -14.40
C VAL A 150 5.92 6.86 -13.33
N ILE A 151 4.97 7.48 -12.62
CA ILE A 151 5.28 8.42 -11.53
C ILE A 151 6.07 7.72 -10.42
N ASN A 152 5.70 6.50 -10.05
CA ASN A 152 6.39 5.73 -9.03
C ASN A 152 7.83 5.43 -9.44
N ILE A 153 8.07 4.94 -10.66
CA ILE A 153 9.43 4.68 -11.18
C ILE A 153 10.28 5.97 -11.16
N ILE A 154 9.71 7.11 -11.58
CA ILE A 154 10.42 8.40 -11.55
C ILE A 154 10.74 8.81 -10.11
N ALA A 155 9.78 8.66 -9.19
CA ALA A 155 9.97 8.97 -7.79
C ALA A 155 11.05 8.09 -7.15
N ASP A 156 11.04 6.78 -7.43
CA ASP A 156 12.04 5.83 -6.93
C ASP A 156 13.45 6.19 -7.41
N ILE A 157 13.61 6.50 -8.69
CA ILE A 157 14.91 6.92 -9.27
C ILE A 157 15.39 8.22 -8.61
N LEU A 158 14.50 9.19 -8.40
CA LEU A 158 14.85 10.46 -7.76
C LEU A 158 15.20 10.27 -6.27
N LEU A 159 14.42 9.44 -5.54
CA LEU A 159 14.68 9.17 -4.13
C LEU A 159 15.98 8.40 -3.92
N VAL A 160 16.24 7.37 -4.72
CA VAL A 160 17.49 6.59 -4.65
C VAL A 160 18.69 7.51 -4.90
N LYS A 161 18.60 8.38 -5.89
CA LYS A 161 19.67 9.36 -6.18
C LYS A 161 19.88 10.37 -5.05
N HIS A 162 18.82 10.74 -4.34
CA HIS A 162 18.90 11.64 -3.17
C HIS A 162 19.38 10.93 -1.90
N LEU A 163 18.98 9.66 -1.71
CA LEU A 163 19.38 8.85 -0.57
C LEU A 163 20.83 8.33 -0.69
N GLU A 164 21.35 8.10 -1.89
CA GLU A 164 22.78 7.81 -2.09
C GLU A 164 23.65 8.99 -1.67
N VAL A 165 23.23 10.23 -1.92
CA VAL A 165 23.93 11.43 -1.42
C VAL A 165 23.82 11.56 0.10
N GLY A 166 22.65 11.21 0.70
CA GLY A 166 22.47 11.21 2.16
C GLY A 166 23.07 10.00 2.86
N GLY A 167 23.12 8.84 2.20
CA GLY A 167 23.72 7.62 2.74
C GLY A 167 25.25 7.66 2.80
N LEU A 168 25.90 8.42 1.92
CA LEU A 168 27.34 8.66 1.97
C LEU A 168 27.70 9.57 3.17
N THR A 169 26.88 10.53 3.50
CA THR A 169 27.13 11.41 4.67
C THR A 169 26.96 10.66 5.98
N LEU A 170 25.95 9.76 6.09
CA LEU A 170 25.77 8.93 7.30
C LEU A 170 26.83 7.84 7.47
N LYS A 171 27.53 7.44 6.41
CA LYS A 171 28.62 6.46 6.46
C LYS A 171 29.97 7.09 6.79
N VAL A 172 30.12 8.38 6.57
CA VAL A 172 31.36 9.13 6.90
C VAL A 172 31.36 9.54 8.38
N ASP A 173 30.20 9.78 8.99
CA ASP A 173 30.11 10.19 10.40
C ASP A 173 30.10 9.01 11.39
N GLY A 174 30.10 7.78 10.91
CA GLY A 174 30.12 6.54 11.74
C GLY A 174 31.48 5.86 11.88
N CYS A 175 32.57 6.46 11.38
CA CYS A 175 33.94 5.98 11.56
C CYS A 175 34.77 7.01 12.35
N ILE A 176 34.47 7.18 13.63
CA ILE A 176 35.42 7.60 14.67
C ILE A 176 35.13 6.75 15.89
#